data_0ea73bd38c675a7ed88af812978be949
#
_entry.id   0ea73bd38c675a7ed88af812978be949
#
_cell.length_a   1.000
_cell.length_b   1.000
_cell.length_c   1.000
_cell.angle_alpha   90.00
_cell.angle_beta   90.00
_cell.angle_gamma   90.00
#
_symmetry.space_group_name_H-M   'P 1'
#
loop_
_entity.id
_entity.type
_entity.pdbx_description
1 polymer ?
#
loop_
_entity_poly.entity_id
_entity_poly.type
_entity_poly.pdbx_seq_one_letter_code
_entity_poly.pdbx_strand_id
1 'polypeptide(L)'
;YEGFYHLMEMNGNCEEAVLEYIIRDHDINKLEQRKALMSKCAEFLNEKYGADTVEISFKDSYRNMAECMKGHEEHIEYAMEAIREQGLDARPAPMRGGTDGAGISRMGVPCPNLGTGSYNHHGNREYAVVEEMVMLVDIMLSVISKYAKEVR
;
A
#
# COMPACT_ATOMS: atom_id res chain seq x y z
N TYR A 1 6.74 -8.29 -5.51
CA TYR A 1 6.64 -8.02 -4.06
C TYR A 1 7.92 -7.38 -3.48
N GLU A 2 8.91 -7.08 -4.32
CA GLU A 2 10.13 -6.40 -3.91
C GLU A 2 9.91 -4.89 -3.84
N GLY A 3 10.67 -4.23 -2.97
CA GLY A 3 10.68 -2.77 -2.91
C GLY A 3 11.35 -2.16 -4.14
N PHE A 4 11.07 -0.88 -4.39
CA PHE A 4 11.57 -0.19 -5.58
C PHE A 4 11.77 1.30 -5.33
N TYR A 5 12.54 1.91 -6.24
CA TYR A 5 12.59 3.34 -6.48
C TYR A 5 11.94 3.59 -7.85
N HIS A 6 11.09 4.58 -7.95
CA HIS A 6 10.47 4.97 -9.20
C HIS A 6 10.54 6.48 -9.38
N LEU A 7 11.19 6.92 -10.44
CA LEU A 7 11.22 8.32 -10.82
C LEU A 7 9.84 8.68 -11.43
N MET A 8 9.12 9.56 -10.76
CA MET A 8 7.80 10.02 -11.20
C MET A 8 7.90 11.19 -12.16
N GLU A 9 8.77 12.14 -11.82
CA GLU A 9 8.90 13.38 -12.56
C GLU A 9 10.34 13.89 -12.50
N MET A 10 10.77 14.50 -13.57
CA MET A 10 12.03 15.21 -13.66
C MET A 10 11.81 16.53 -14.39
N ASN A 11 12.08 17.63 -13.72
CA ASN A 11 12.04 18.97 -14.27
C ASN A 11 13.37 19.66 -14.04
N GLY A 12 13.86 20.40 -15.01
CA GLY A 12 15.12 21.14 -14.83
C GLY A 12 15.61 21.87 -16.06
N ASN A 13 16.68 22.57 -15.84
CA ASN A 13 17.44 23.29 -16.86
C ASN A 13 18.96 23.08 -16.61
N CYS A 14 19.84 23.90 -17.18
CA CYS A 14 21.28 23.75 -16.99
C CYS A 14 21.79 24.18 -15.60
N GLU A 15 20.98 24.85 -14.80
CA GLU A 15 21.36 25.35 -13.47
C GLU A 15 20.76 24.54 -12.34
N GLU A 16 19.53 24.04 -12.51
CA GLU A 16 18.77 23.35 -11.48
C GLU A 16 17.95 22.19 -12.07
N ALA A 17 17.84 21.08 -11.33
CA ALA A 17 16.94 20.00 -11.66
C ALA A 17 16.25 19.46 -10.41
N VAL A 18 14.95 19.19 -10.51
CA VAL A 18 14.13 18.56 -9.47
C VAL A 18 13.71 17.18 -9.95
N LEU A 19 13.97 16.16 -9.12
CA LEU A 19 13.59 14.78 -9.36
C LEU A 19 12.66 14.32 -8.25
N GLU A 20 11.47 13.89 -8.61
CA GLU A 20 10.48 13.35 -7.68
C GLU A 20 10.47 11.83 -7.76
N TYR A 21 10.73 11.16 -6.63
CA TYR A 21 10.76 9.70 -6.52
C TYR A 21 9.66 9.18 -5.61
N ILE A 22 9.09 8.05 -5.99
CA ILE A 22 8.38 7.16 -5.06
C ILE A 22 9.32 6.06 -4.62
N ILE A 23 9.43 5.88 -3.30
CA ILE A 23 10.14 4.76 -2.68
C ILE A 23 9.11 3.87 -2.00
N ARG A 24 9.12 2.58 -2.31
CA ARG A 24 8.20 1.60 -1.74
C ARG A 24 8.95 0.37 -1.25
N ASP A 25 8.51 -0.14 -0.11
CA ASP A 25 8.84 -1.49 0.36
C ASP A 25 7.73 -1.96 1.30
N HIS A 26 7.48 -3.28 1.33
CA HIS A 26 6.53 -3.87 2.28
C HIS A 26 7.11 -3.97 3.69
N ASP A 27 8.44 -4.07 3.80
CA ASP A 27 9.19 -4.10 5.05
C ASP A 27 9.66 -2.70 5.42
N ILE A 28 9.29 -2.23 6.60
CA ILE A 28 9.64 -0.89 7.07
C ILE A 28 11.16 -0.69 7.21
N ASN A 29 11.89 -1.72 7.64
CA ASN A 29 13.34 -1.61 7.79
C ASN A 29 14.02 -1.49 6.41
N LYS A 30 13.53 -2.21 5.41
CA LYS A 30 14.02 -2.08 4.03
C LYS A 30 13.67 -0.73 3.43
N LEU A 31 12.49 -0.19 3.74
CA LEU A 31 12.12 1.16 3.32
C LEU A 31 13.09 2.20 3.89
N GLU A 32 13.40 2.13 5.17
CA GLU A 32 14.37 3.04 5.80
C GLU A 32 15.79 2.85 5.26
N GLN A 33 16.22 1.63 4.96
CA GLN A 33 17.48 1.36 4.27
C GLN A 33 17.53 1.99 2.87
N ARG A 34 16.42 1.99 2.14
CA ARG A 34 16.32 2.65 0.83
C ARG A 34 16.46 4.16 0.93
N LYS A 35 15.80 4.78 1.92
CA LYS A 35 15.95 6.23 2.18
C LYS A 35 17.40 6.55 2.57
N ALA A 36 17.99 5.78 3.46
CA ALA A 36 19.37 5.97 3.87
C ALA A 36 20.37 5.83 2.70
N LEU A 37 20.11 4.92 1.75
CA LEU A 37 20.92 4.79 0.55
C LEU A 37 20.82 6.06 -0.33
N MET A 38 19.64 6.62 -0.53
CA MET A 38 19.49 7.87 -1.29
C MET A 38 20.20 9.03 -0.60
N SER A 39 20.10 9.15 0.73
CA SER A 39 20.85 10.16 1.49
C SER A 39 22.36 10.03 1.29
N LYS A 40 22.90 8.82 1.36
CA LYS A 40 24.33 8.57 1.09
C LYS A 40 24.74 8.93 -0.33
N CYS A 41 23.88 8.71 -1.31
CA CYS A 41 24.15 9.16 -2.68
C CYS A 41 24.22 10.70 -2.78
N ALA A 42 23.30 11.40 -2.10
CA ALA A 42 23.34 12.87 -2.03
C ALA A 42 24.61 13.38 -1.32
N GLU A 43 24.96 12.78 -0.19
CA GLU A 43 26.21 13.08 0.54
C GLU A 43 27.45 12.89 -0.35
N PHE A 44 27.56 11.75 -1.03
CA PHE A 44 28.66 11.48 -1.95
C PHE A 44 28.77 12.53 -3.08
N LEU A 45 27.63 12.96 -3.63
CA LEU A 45 27.61 13.97 -4.68
C LEU A 45 28.01 15.35 -4.14
N ASN A 46 27.58 15.70 -2.93
CA ASN A 46 27.97 16.93 -2.25
C ASN A 46 29.47 16.95 -1.89
N GLU A 47 30.04 15.84 -1.46
CA GLU A 47 31.49 15.72 -1.23
C GLU A 47 32.27 15.91 -2.53
N LYS A 48 31.76 15.35 -3.64
CA LYS A 48 32.47 15.37 -4.92
C LYS A 48 32.36 16.71 -5.67
N TYR A 49 31.21 17.35 -5.62
CA TYR A 49 30.91 18.50 -6.48
C TYR A 49 30.74 19.82 -5.71
N GLY A 50 30.73 19.78 -4.39
CA GLY A 50 30.59 20.89 -3.48
C GLY A 50 29.33 20.78 -2.63
N ALA A 51 29.35 21.43 -1.46
CA ALA A 51 28.20 21.46 -0.56
C ALA A 51 26.96 22.03 -1.28
N ASP A 52 25.80 21.54 -0.90
CA ASP A 52 24.49 21.97 -1.43
C ASP A 52 24.26 21.71 -2.93
N THR A 53 25.11 20.86 -3.57
CA THR A 53 24.88 20.40 -4.94
C THR A 53 23.61 19.56 -5.05
N VAL A 54 23.32 18.74 -4.05
CA VAL A 54 22.11 17.92 -3.96
C VAL A 54 21.43 18.12 -2.62
N GLU A 55 20.22 18.61 -2.66
CA GLU A 55 19.32 18.62 -1.52
C GLU A 55 18.32 17.45 -1.63
N ILE A 56 18.09 16.71 -0.54
CA ILE A 56 17.15 15.62 -0.50
C ILE A 56 16.16 15.80 0.64
N SER A 57 14.88 15.63 0.36
CA SER A 57 13.82 15.63 1.37
C SER A 57 12.95 14.39 1.24
N PHE A 58 12.44 13.88 2.35
CA PHE A 58 11.54 12.73 2.39
C PHE A 58 10.20 13.12 2.98
N LYS A 59 9.12 12.68 2.32
CA LYS A 59 7.76 12.82 2.82
C LYS A 59 7.12 11.43 2.91
N ASP A 60 6.82 10.99 4.12
CA ASP A 60 6.09 9.73 4.34
C ASP A 60 4.62 9.92 3.96
N SER A 61 4.20 9.24 2.91
CA SER A 61 2.82 9.29 2.43
C SER A 61 2.04 8.01 2.76
N TYR A 62 2.73 6.87 2.81
CA TYR A 62 2.11 5.57 2.95
C TYR A 62 3.03 4.58 3.66
N ARG A 63 2.45 3.77 4.55
CA ARG A 63 3.10 2.62 5.20
C ARG A 63 2.22 1.39 5.04
N ASN A 64 2.83 0.20 5.07
CA ASN A 64 2.10 -1.06 5.04
C ASN A 64 1.14 -1.14 6.24
N MET A 65 -0.13 -1.44 5.97
CA MET A 65 -1.16 -1.56 7.02
C MET A 65 -0.97 -2.80 7.91
N ALA A 66 -0.15 -3.77 7.53
CA ALA A 66 0.07 -5.00 8.28
C ALA A 66 0.46 -4.75 9.75
N GLU A 67 1.20 -3.67 10.02
CA GLU A 67 1.53 -3.28 11.40
C GLU A 67 0.30 -2.85 12.22
N CYS A 68 -0.70 -2.24 11.56
CA CYS A 68 -1.95 -1.82 12.19
C CYS A 68 -2.94 -2.98 12.38
N MET A 69 -2.70 -4.13 11.73
CA MET A 69 -3.52 -5.33 11.87
C MET A 69 -3.07 -6.25 13.01
N LYS A 70 -1.91 -5.99 13.61
CA LYS A 70 -1.42 -6.78 14.74
C LYS A 70 -2.36 -6.66 15.93
N GLY A 71 -2.85 -7.80 16.43
CA GLY A 71 -3.85 -7.87 17.50
C GLY A 71 -5.30 -7.64 17.02
N HIS A 72 -5.51 -7.63 15.70
CA HIS A 72 -6.80 -7.48 15.03
C HIS A 72 -6.93 -8.47 13.86
N GLU A 73 -6.30 -9.64 14.02
CA GLU A 73 -6.26 -10.69 13.00
C GLU A 73 -7.66 -11.24 12.67
N GLU A 74 -8.59 -11.17 13.62
CA GLU A 74 -9.98 -11.58 13.46
C GLU A 74 -10.68 -10.90 12.26
N HIS A 75 -10.33 -9.66 11.96
CA HIS A 75 -10.90 -8.96 10.79
C HIS A 75 -10.51 -9.63 9.48
N ILE A 76 -9.28 -10.13 9.40
CA ILE A 76 -8.77 -10.86 8.23
C ILE A 76 -9.39 -12.26 8.19
N GLU A 77 -9.49 -12.94 9.34
CA GLU A 77 -10.06 -14.28 9.43
C GLU A 77 -11.53 -14.28 9.00
N TYR A 78 -12.35 -13.37 9.50
CA TYR A 78 -13.76 -13.25 9.10
C TYR A 78 -13.92 -12.96 7.61
N ALA A 79 -13.08 -12.09 7.06
CA ALA A 79 -13.08 -11.84 5.64
C ALA A 79 -12.72 -13.09 4.83
N MET A 80 -11.69 -13.84 5.24
CA MET A 80 -11.28 -15.07 4.57
C MET A 80 -12.34 -16.18 4.67
N GLU A 81 -12.99 -16.31 5.83
CA GLU A 81 -14.11 -17.26 6.00
C GLU A 81 -15.29 -16.87 5.10
N ALA A 82 -15.68 -15.60 5.08
CA ALA A 82 -16.78 -15.13 4.25
C ALA A 82 -16.51 -15.37 2.74
N ILE A 83 -15.26 -15.19 2.31
CA ILE A 83 -14.84 -15.50 0.94
C ILE A 83 -14.97 -17.01 0.64
N ARG A 84 -14.53 -17.86 1.56
CA ARG A 84 -14.65 -19.33 1.41
C ARG A 84 -16.11 -19.81 1.39
N GLU A 85 -17.00 -19.16 2.13
CA GLU A 85 -18.46 -19.44 2.11
C GLU A 85 -19.06 -19.23 0.71
N GLN A 86 -18.47 -18.35 -0.11
CA GLN A 86 -18.85 -18.17 -1.51
C GLN A 86 -18.16 -19.16 -2.47
N GLY A 87 -17.47 -20.18 -1.94
CA GLY A 87 -16.78 -21.19 -2.75
C GLY A 87 -15.47 -20.72 -3.38
N LEU A 88 -14.94 -19.57 -2.94
CA LEU A 88 -13.68 -19.02 -3.43
C LEU A 88 -12.48 -19.45 -2.59
N ASP A 89 -11.31 -19.48 -3.21
CA ASP A 89 -10.03 -19.72 -2.54
C ASP A 89 -9.52 -18.39 -1.94
N ALA A 90 -9.80 -18.21 -0.65
CA ALA A 90 -9.40 -17.00 0.08
C ALA A 90 -7.90 -17.00 0.35
N ARG A 91 -7.21 -15.95 -0.11
CA ARG A 91 -5.77 -15.76 0.09
C ARG A 91 -5.47 -14.32 0.48
N PRO A 92 -4.65 -14.11 1.53
CA PRO A 92 -4.10 -12.78 1.76
C PRO A 92 -3.11 -12.44 0.66
N ALA A 93 -3.19 -11.21 0.15
CA ALA A 93 -2.27 -10.72 -0.86
C ALA A 93 -1.72 -9.34 -0.45
N PRO A 94 -0.41 -9.10 -0.59
CA PRO A 94 0.16 -7.80 -0.29
C PRO A 94 -0.31 -6.77 -1.33
N MET A 95 -0.80 -5.63 -0.85
CA MET A 95 -1.14 -4.50 -1.70
C MET A 95 0.09 -3.64 -1.95
N ARG A 96 0.38 -3.34 -3.20
CA ARG A 96 1.56 -2.57 -3.61
C ARG A 96 1.38 -1.06 -3.49
N GLY A 97 0.17 -0.59 -3.69
CA GLY A 97 -0.21 0.82 -3.61
C GLY A 97 -0.70 1.23 -2.23
N GLY A 98 -0.87 2.54 -2.05
CA GLY A 98 -1.64 3.08 -0.93
C GLY A 98 -3.13 2.82 -1.11
N THR A 99 -3.82 2.61 0.00
CA THR A 99 -5.27 2.46 0.03
C THR A 99 -5.86 3.32 1.13
N ASP A 100 -7.12 3.69 0.99
CA ASP A 100 -7.83 4.42 2.05
C ASP A 100 -7.89 3.60 3.34
N GLY A 101 -8.03 2.27 3.23
CA GLY A 101 -7.97 1.35 4.36
C GLY A 101 -6.65 1.44 5.15
N ALA A 102 -5.52 1.64 4.47
CA ALA A 102 -4.25 1.88 5.13
C ALA A 102 -4.21 3.24 5.86
N GLY A 103 -4.86 4.26 5.29
CA GLY A 103 -5.04 5.57 5.93
C GLY A 103 -5.89 5.47 7.19
N ILE A 104 -7.04 4.83 7.08
CA ILE A 104 -7.99 4.60 8.19
C ILE A 104 -7.34 3.77 9.29
N SER A 105 -6.61 2.72 8.93
CA SER A 105 -5.91 1.86 9.90
C SER A 105 -4.91 2.63 10.76
N ARG A 106 -4.20 3.62 10.18
CA ARG A 106 -3.30 4.50 10.94
C ARG A 106 -4.02 5.45 11.88
N MET A 107 -5.29 5.73 11.66
CA MET A 107 -6.14 6.51 12.56
C MET A 107 -6.65 5.68 13.76
N GLY A 108 -6.26 4.41 13.86
CA GLY A 108 -6.64 3.50 14.94
C GLY A 108 -7.88 2.66 14.66
N VAL A 109 -8.37 2.64 13.42
CA VAL A 109 -9.48 1.78 13.00
C VAL A 109 -8.95 0.72 12.04
N PRO A 110 -8.75 -0.54 12.47
CA PRO A 110 -8.28 -1.62 11.62
C PRO A 110 -9.19 -1.79 10.40
N CYS A 111 -8.66 -1.60 9.20
CA CYS A 111 -9.45 -1.58 7.98
C CYS A 111 -8.74 -2.36 6.86
N PRO A 112 -8.83 -3.70 6.85
CA PRO A 112 -8.27 -4.51 5.78
C PRO A 112 -9.02 -4.29 4.46
N ASN A 113 -8.34 -4.51 3.33
CA ASN A 113 -8.96 -4.42 2.03
C ASN A 113 -9.55 -5.76 1.59
N LEU A 114 -10.67 -5.70 0.88
CA LEU A 114 -11.26 -6.84 0.16
C LEU A 114 -11.01 -6.69 -1.34
N GLY A 115 -10.94 -7.81 -2.05
CA GLY A 115 -10.99 -7.82 -3.51
C GLY A 115 -12.35 -7.31 -4.00
N THR A 116 -12.35 -6.57 -5.10
CA THR A 116 -13.53 -5.86 -5.60
C THR A 116 -14.11 -6.45 -6.89
N GLY A 117 -13.50 -7.52 -7.45
CA GLY A 117 -13.87 -8.03 -8.76
C GLY A 117 -13.49 -7.07 -9.90
N SER A 118 -12.47 -6.23 -9.68
CA SER A 118 -11.96 -5.31 -10.69
C SER A 118 -10.50 -5.58 -11.01
N TYR A 119 -10.10 -5.28 -12.24
CA TYR A 119 -8.83 -5.67 -12.84
C TYR A 119 -8.22 -4.55 -13.67
N ASN A 120 -6.91 -4.63 -13.90
CA ASN A 120 -6.14 -3.67 -14.69
C ASN A 120 -6.23 -2.22 -14.16
N HIS A 121 -6.26 -2.07 -12.85
CA HIS A 121 -6.39 -0.79 -12.16
C HIS A 121 -5.40 0.25 -12.69
N HIS A 122 -5.87 1.50 -12.83
CA HIS A 122 -5.12 2.64 -13.36
C HIS A 122 -4.73 2.53 -14.84
N GLY A 123 -5.23 1.53 -15.54
CA GLY A 123 -4.97 1.33 -16.97
C GLY A 123 -6.16 1.74 -17.84
N ASN A 124 -5.90 1.99 -19.12
CA ASN A 124 -6.95 2.28 -20.11
C ASN A 124 -7.83 1.04 -20.46
N ARG A 125 -7.51 -0.11 -19.88
CA ARG A 125 -8.27 -1.36 -19.99
C ARG A 125 -8.75 -1.84 -18.62
N GLU A 126 -8.96 -0.92 -17.70
CA GLU A 126 -9.56 -1.22 -16.40
C GLU A 126 -11.01 -1.68 -16.60
N TYR A 127 -11.40 -2.72 -15.91
CA TYR A 127 -12.76 -3.27 -15.94
C TYR A 127 -13.15 -3.90 -14.61
N ALA A 128 -14.46 -4.06 -14.40
CA ALA A 128 -15.01 -4.81 -13.28
C ALA A 128 -15.95 -5.91 -13.81
N VAL A 129 -15.98 -7.04 -13.10
CA VAL A 129 -16.86 -8.18 -13.39
C VAL A 129 -18.09 -8.07 -12.51
N VAL A 130 -19.25 -7.93 -13.12
CA VAL A 130 -20.52 -7.67 -12.40
C VAL A 130 -20.85 -8.80 -11.44
N GLU A 131 -20.65 -10.05 -11.83
CA GLU A 131 -20.89 -11.23 -11.02
C GLU A 131 -20.02 -11.26 -9.78
N GLU A 132 -18.76 -10.85 -9.90
CA GLU A 132 -17.84 -10.75 -8.76
C GLU A 132 -18.19 -9.58 -7.83
N MET A 133 -18.69 -8.48 -8.38
CA MET A 133 -19.19 -7.37 -7.57
C MET A 133 -20.42 -7.77 -6.74
N VAL A 134 -21.35 -8.56 -7.32
CA VAL A 134 -22.50 -9.11 -6.59
C VAL A 134 -22.02 -10.05 -5.48
N MET A 135 -21.10 -10.93 -5.77
CA MET A 135 -20.51 -11.85 -4.80
C MET A 135 -19.83 -11.10 -3.65
N LEU A 136 -19.18 -9.97 -3.93
CA LEU A 136 -18.58 -9.13 -2.89
C LEU A 136 -19.65 -8.61 -1.90
N VAL A 137 -20.86 -8.28 -2.37
CA VAL A 137 -21.96 -7.88 -1.47
C VAL A 137 -22.31 -9.01 -0.50
N ASP A 138 -22.39 -10.24 -0.98
CA ASP A 138 -22.68 -11.40 -0.13
C ASP A 138 -21.54 -11.67 0.87
N ILE A 139 -20.29 -11.50 0.44
CA ILE A 139 -19.12 -11.58 1.33
C ILE A 139 -19.21 -10.51 2.44
N MET A 140 -19.51 -9.26 2.09
CA MET A 140 -19.64 -8.17 3.07
C MET A 140 -20.77 -8.44 4.07
N LEU A 141 -21.93 -8.93 3.62
CA LEU A 141 -23.05 -9.30 4.49
C LEU A 141 -22.67 -10.45 5.43
N SER A 142 -21.91 -11.44 4.95
CA SER A 142 -21.39 -12.51 5.80
C SER A 142 -20.44 -11.99 6.86
N VAL A 143 -19.48 -11.12 6.52
CA VAL A 143 -18.57 -10.48 7.48
C VAL A 143 -19.35 -9.74 8.56
N ILE A 144 -20.30 -8.89 8.19
CA ILE A 144 -21.14 -8.15 9.14
C ILE A 144 -21.90 -9.10 10.06
N SER A 145 -22.41 -10.21 9.53
CA SER A 145 -23.14 -11.20 10.30
C SER A 145 -22.27 -11.94 11.34
N LYS A 146 -20.98 -12.11 11.05
CA LYS A 146 -19.99 -12.71 11.99
C LYS A 146 -19.82 -11.79 13.20
N TYR A 147 -19.56 -10.51 13.00
CA TYR A 147 -19.46 -9.52 14.10
C TYR A 147 -20.76 -9.40 14.90
N ALA A 148 -21.92 -9.44 14.27
CA ALA A 148 -23.21 -9.37 14.96
C ALA A 148 -23.46 -10.56 15.90
N LYS A 149 -22.82 -11.71 15.69
CA LYS A 149 -22.91 -12.90 16.55
C LYS A 149 -22.02 -12.81 17.79
N GLU A 150 -20.90 -12.11 17.71
CA GLU A 150 -19.99 -11.90 18.85
C GLU A 150 -20.55 -10.95 19.91
N VAL A 151 -21.41 -10.04 19.53
CA VAL A 151 -22.00 -9.02 20.42
C VAL A 151 -23.15 -9.60 21.28
N ARG A 152 -23.51 -10.86 21.11
CA ARG A 152 -24.55 -11.56 21.91
C ARG A 152 -23.93 -12.54 22.89
#